data_e2099a25f2ff607b58c2aa21ef603c94
#
_entry.id   e2099a25f2ff607b58c2aa21ef603c94
#
_cell.length_a   1.000
_cell.length_b   1.000
_cell.length_c   1.000
_cell.angle_alpha   90.00
_cell.angle_beta   90.00
_cell.angle_gamma   90.00
#
_symmetry.space_group_name_H-M   'P 1'
#
loop_
_entity.id
_entity.type
_entity.pdbx_description
1 polymer ?
#
loop_
_entity_poly.entity_id
_entity_poly.type
_entity_poly.pdbx_seq_one_letter_code
_entity_poly.pdbx_strand_id
1 'polypeptide(L)'
;SPAYHVYRGNGEVHPSFYYPYFRSSSFIKGKLAICVTGVRDGKNIEIGSFDELLIPHPCLAEQQKIVDCLSSLDEVIEKQKATLAAWEELKKGLLQQMFV
;
A
#
# COMPACT_ATOMS: atom_id res chain seq x y z
N SER A 1 17.00 -11.36 -9.30
CA SER A 1 18.11 -10.87 -8.49
C SER A 1 18.16 -11.59 -7.14
N PRO A 2 19.33 -11.99 -6.66
CA PRO A 2 19.45 -12.63 -5.33
C PRO A 2 19.09 -11.69 -4.17
N ALA A 3 18.98 -10.39 -4.44
CA ALA A 3 18.59 -9.42 -3.42
C ALA A 3 17.08 -9.37 -3.16
N TYR A 4 16.30 -10.03 -4.00
CA TYR A 4 14.84 -10.01 -3.88
C TYR A 4 14.30 -11.39 -3.57
N HIS A 5 13.32 -11.42 -2.69
CA HIS A 5 12.60 -12.64 -2.33
C HIS A 5 11.14 -12.46 -2.72
N VAL A 6 10.59 -13.44 -3.39
CA VAL A 6 9.21 -13.38 -3.88
C VAL A 6 8.39 -14.43 -3.13
N TYR A 7 7.26 -13.99 -2.60
CA TYR A 7 6.34 -14.85 -1.86
C TYR A 7 5.00 -14.90 -2.56
N ARG A 8 4.35 -16.05 -2.48
CA ARG A 8 3.01 -16.25 -3.01
C ARG A 8 2.07 -16.63 -1.87
N GLY A 9 0.87 -16.06 -1.85
CA GLY A 9 -0.13 -16.46 -0.88
C GLY A 9 -0.60 -17.88 -1.11
N ASN A 10 -0.91 -18.57 -0.02
CA ASN A 10 -1.62 -19.83 -0.07
C ASN A 10 -3.14 -19.55 -0.08
N GLY A 11 -3.99 -20.57 -0.01
CA GLY A 11 -5.43 -20.39 -0.07
C GLY A 11 -6.06 -19.69 1.14
N GLU A 12 -5.28 -19.38 2.17
CA GLU A 12 -5.76 -18.76 3.40
C GLU A 12 -5.58 -17.24 3.44
N VAL A 13 -4.96 -16.67 2.42
CA VAL A 13 -4.67 -15.24 2.38
C VAL A 13 -5.26 -14.59 1.13
N HIS A 14 -5.73 -13.36 1.29
CA HIS A 14 -6.21 -12.54 0.20
C HIS A 14 -5.09 -11.56 -0.16
N PRO A 15 -4.48 -11.67 -1.34
CA PRO A 15 -3.35 -10.80 -1.68
C PRO A 15 -3.66 -9.31 -1.58
N SER A 16 -4.87 -8.90 -1.96
CA SER A 16 -5.26 -7.49 -1.89
C SER A 16 -5.40 -6.96 -0.46
N PHE A 17 -5.57 -7.85 0.52
CA PHE A 17 -5.54 -7.48 1.94
C PHE A 17 -4.11 -7.26 2.42
N TYR A 18 -3.21 -8.19 2.11
CA TYR A 18 -1.84 -8.14 2.61
C TYR A 18 -0.94 -7.18 1.87
N TYR A 19 -1.21 -6.89 0.61
CA TYR A 19 -0.42 -5.94 -0.15
C TYR A 19 -0.33 -4.56 0.53
N PRO A 20 -1.47 -3.93 0.89
CA PRO A 20 -1.40 -2.66 1.64
C PRO A 20 -0.82 -2.83 3.05
N TYR A 21 -1.05 -3.97 3.71
CA TYR A 21 -0.49 -4.23 5.03
C TYR A 21 1.03 -4.22 5.00
N PHE A 22 1.64 -4.92 4.05
CA PHE A 22 3.10 -4.99 3.94
C PHE A 22 3.72 -3.65 3.57
N ARG A 23 2.97 -2.75 2.99
CA ARG A 23 3.41 -1.38 2.67
C ARG A 23 3.17 -0.39 3.79
N SER A 24 2.44 -0.78 4.82
CA SER A 24 2.12 0.13 5.92
C SER A 24 3.35 0.46 6.77
N SER A 25 3.34 1.65 7.35
CA SER A 25 4.38 2.04 8.30
C SER A 25 4.44 1.14 9.51
N SER A 26 3.29 0.64 9.94
CA SER A 26 3.20 -0.27 11.08
C SER A 26 4.00 -1.54 10.82
N PHE A 27 3.89 -2.12 9.63
CA PHE A 27 4.66 -3.30 9.28
C PHE A 27 6.14 -2.96 9.06
N ILE A 28 6.41 -1.95 8.25
CA ILE A 28 7.79 -1.62 7.84
C ILE A 28 8.63 -1.19 9.04
N LYS A 29 8.12 -0.27 9.84
CA LYS A 29 8.87 0.27 10.98
C LYS A 29 8.78 -0.61 12.22
N GLY A 30 7.67 -1.30 12.40
CA GLY A 30 7.44 -2.10 13.59
C GLY A 30 7.91 -3.54 13.48
N LYS A 31 7.70 -4.17 12.34
CA LYS A 31 7.99 -5.60 12.14
C LYS A 31 9.21 -5.85 11.29
N LEU A 32 9.23 -5.26 10.11
CA LEU A 32 10.30 -5.51 9.14
C LEU A 32 11.64 -4.97 9.61
N ALA A 33 11.65 -3.85 10.31
CA ALA A 33 12.87 -3.20 10.75
C ALA A 33 13.76 -4.10 11.60
N ILE A 34 13.19 -4.98 12.40
CA ILE A 34 13.96 -5.91 13.23
C ILE A 34 14.60 -7.03 12.43
N CYS A 35 14.19 -7.23 11.18
CA CYS A 35 14.74 -8.24 10.29
C CYS A 35 15.81 -7.69 9.36
N VAL A 36 16.07 -6.37 9.40
CA VAL A 36 16.99 -5.73 8.48
C VAL A 36 18.41 -5.87 9.00
N THR A 37 19.31 -6.32 8.13
CA THR A 37 20.73 -6.42 8.41
C THR A 37 21.50 -5.57 7.42
N GLY A 38 22.74 -5.21 7.79
CA GLY A 38 23.57 -4.38 6.94
C GLY A 38 23.56 -2.92 7.38
N VAL A 39 24.68 -2.23 7.13
CA VAL A 39 24.90 -0.85 7.60
C VAL A 39 25.10 0.16 6.49
N ARG A 40 24.99 -0.29 5.23
CA ARG A 40 25.22 0.57 4.06
C ARG A 40 24.07 0.40 3.06
N ASP A 41 24.26 0.91 1.87
CA ASP A 41 23.26 0.90 0.79
C ASP A 41 22.69 -0.47 0.47
N GLY A 42 23.33 -1.52 0.91
CA GLY A 42 22.87 -2.88 0.70
C GLY A 42 22.22 -3.51 1.92
N LYS A 43 21.36 -2.80 2.63
CA LYS A 43 20.60 -3.39 3.73
C LYS A 43 19.78 -4.57 3.23
N ASN A 44 19.94 -5.71 3.89
CA ASN A 44 19.26 -6.95 3.52
C ASN A 44 18.28 -7.37 4.60
N ILE A 45 17.25 -8.08 4.18
CA ILE A 45 16.31 -8.70 5.10
C ILE A 45 16.82 -10.09 5.44
N GLU A 46 16.97 -10.37 6.73
CA GLU A 46 17.34 -11.71 7.18
C GLU A 46 16.11 -12.62 7.10
N ILE A 47 16.16 -13.62 6.24
CA ILE A 47 15.01 -14.48 5.94
C ILE A 47 14.57 -15.28 7.15
N GLY A 48 15.49 -15.79 7.96
CA GLY A 48 15.14 -16.53 9.17
C GLY A 48 14.29 -15.73 10.13
N SER A 49 14.68 -14.47 10.37
CA SER A 49 13.90 -13.57 11.22
C SER A 49 12.58 -13.15 10.56
N PHE A 50 12.59 -12.96 9.26
CA PHE A 50 11.38 -12.62 8.51
C PHE A 50 10.35 -13.74 8.58
N ASP A 51 10.77 -14.98 8.42
CA ASP A 51 9.86 -16.13 8.45
C ASP A 51 9.24 -16.36 9.83
N GLU A 52 9.84 -15.85 10.89
CA GLU A 52 9.33 -15.94 12.25
C GLU A 52 8.40 -14.80 12.65
N LEU A 53 8.22 -13.80 11.79
CA LEU A 53 7.35 -12.67 12.09
C LEU A 53 5.89 -13.12 12.25
N LEU A 54 5.25 -12.58 13.28
CA LEU A 54 3.82 -12.76 13.49
C LEU A 54 3.08 -11.57 12.90
N ILE A 55 2.13 -11.87 12.01
CA ILE A 55 1.30 -10.86 11.38
C ILE A 55 -0.17 -11.14 11.64
N PRO A 56 -1.05 -10.11 11.58
CA PRO A 56 -2.48 -10.35 11.71
C PRO A 56 -2.97 -11.34 10.66
N HIS A 57 -3.82 -12.27 11.07
CA HIS A 57 -4.39 -13.25 10.16
C HIS A 57 -5.89 -13.40 10.41
N PRO A 58 -6.70 -12.42 10.02
CA PRO A 58 -8.15 -12.56 10.09
C PRO A 58 -8.62 -13.64 9.11
N CYS A 59 -9.83 -14.14 9.30
CA CYS A 59 -10.37 -15.13 8.39
C CYS A 59 -10.60 -14.50 7.00
N LEU A 60 -10.71 -15.35 5.97
CA LEU A 60 -10.88 -14.86 4.60
C LEU A 60 -12.07 -13.93 4.42
N ALA A 61 -13.18 -14.21 5.11
CA ALA A 61 -14.36 -13.36 5.03
C ALA A 61 -14.08 -11.94 5.56
N GLU A 62 -13.33 -11.84 6.65
CA GLU A 62 -12.93 -10.54 7.21
C GLU A 62 -11.92 -9.84 6.31
N GLN A 63 -10.97 -10.58 5.76
CA GLN A 63 -10.03 -10.02 4.79
C GLN A 63 -10.78 -9.41 3.60
N GLN A 64 -11.79 -10.11 3.09
CA GLN A 64 -12.58 -9.62 1.96
C GLN A 64 -13.36 -8.36 2.31
N LYS A 65 -13.94 -8.29 3.50
CA LYS A 65 -14.66 -7.10 3.95
C LYS A 65 -13.75 -5.88 4.04
N ILE A 66 -12.55 -6.07 4.52
CA ILE A 66 -11.56 -4.99 4.62
C ILE A 66 -11.13 -4.54 3.23
N VAL A 67 -10.87 -5.48 2.33
CA VAL A 67 -10.54 -5.16 0.94
C VAL A 67 -11.66 -4.36 0.28
N ASP A 68 -12.91 -4.76 0.47
CA ASP A 68 -14.05 -4.07 -0.12
C ASP A 68 -14.16 -2.64 0.42
N CYS A 69 -13.96 -2.47 1.72
CA CYS A 69 -13.95 -1.15 2.35
C CYS A 69 -12.86 -0.24 1.78
N LEU A 70 -11.65 -0.76 1.68
CA LEU A 70 -10.52 0.00 1.13
C LEU A 70 -10.73 0.35 -0.34
N SER A 71 -11.28 -0.57 -1.12
CA SER A 71 -11.61 -0.34 -2.52
C SER A 71 -12.65 0.77 -2.70
N SER A 72 -13.65 0.80 -1.82
CA SER A 72 -14.66 1.86 -1.83
C SER A 72 -14.04 3.22 -1.54
N LEU A 73 -13.11 3.29 -0.60
CA LEU A 73 -12.37 4.51 -0.30
C LEU A 73 -11.51 4.96 -1.48
N ASP A 74 -10.85 4.02 -2.14
CA ASP A 74 -10.05 4.33 -3.34
C ASP A 74 -10.91 4.93 -4.45
N GLU A 75 -12.13 4.41 -4.65
CA GLU A 75 -13.05 4.96 -5.62
C GLU A 75 -13.45 6.40 -5.29
N VAL A 76 -13.70 6.70 -4.01
CA VAL A 76 -14.00 8.06 -3.58
C VAL A 76 -12.82 8.98 -3.83
N ILE A 77 -11.61 8.53 -3.49
CA ILE A 77 -10.38 9.31 -3.72
C ILE A 77 -10.22 9.64 -5.21
N GLU A 78 -10.40 8.65 -6.09
CA GLU A 78 -10.27 8.87 -7.52
C GLU A 78 -11.32 9.84 -8.07
N LYS A 79 -12.56 9.74 -7.59
CA LYS A 79 -13.61 10.69 -7.98
C LYS A 79 -13.29 12.10 -7.53
N GLN A 80 -12.76 12.27 -6.32
CA GLN A 80 -12.38 13.58 -5.81
C GLN A 80 -11.20 14.17 -6.57
N LYS A 81 -10.25 13.36 -6.95
CA LYS A 81 -9.13 13.80 -7.80
C LYS A 81 -9.62 14.31 -9.15
N ALA A 82 -10.53 13.58 -9.78
CA ALA A 82 -11.11 13.99 -11.06
C ALA A 82 -11.88 15.31 -10.93
N THR A 83 -12.64 15.46 -9.85
CA THR A 83 -13.38 16.70 -9.57
C THR A 83 -12.44 17.88 -9.38
N LEU A 84 -11.36 17.69 -8.61
CA LEU A 84 -10.37 18.74 -8.41
C LEU A 84 -9.71 19.14 -9.73
N ALA A 85 -9.34 18.18 -10.56
CA ALA A 85 -8.74 18.46 -11.86
C ALA A 85 -9.69 19.27 -12.75
N ALA A 86 -10.99 18.95 -12.73
CA ALA A 86 -12.00 19.69 -13.48
C ALA A 86 -12.12 21.13 -12.99
N TRP A 87 -12.10 21.34 -11.69
CA TRP A 87 -12.12 22.69 -11.10
C TRP A 87 -10.88 23.49 -11.47
N GLU A 88 -9.72 22.88 -11.46
CA GLU A 88 -8.46 23.52 -11.85
C GLU A 88 -8.50 23.98 -13.31
N GLU A 89 -9.03 23.15 -14.21
CA GLU A 89 -9.18 23.52 -15.62
C GLU A 89 -10.18 24.65 -15.80
N LEU A 90 -11.28 24.62 -15.06
CA LEU A 90 -12.25 25.70 -15.10
C LEU A 90 -11.63 27.02 -14.64
N LYS A 91 -10.90 26.99 -13.54
CA LYS A 91 -10.19 28.18 -13.02
C LYS A 91 -9.25 28.76 -14.07
N LYS A 92 -8.47 27.89 -14.72
CA LYS A 92 -7.53 28.28 -15.76
C LYS A 92 -8.25 28.95 -16.93
N GLY A 93 -9.35 28.39 -17.38
CA GLY A 93 -10.16 28.96 -18.46
C GLY A 93 -10.74 30.33 -18.10
N LEU A 94 -11.27 30.45 -16.88
CA LEU A 94 -11.81 31.72 -16.41
C LEU A 94 -10.75 32.81 -16.31
N LEU A 95 -9.57 32.46 -15.79
CA LEU A 95 -8.45 33.42 -15.74
C LEU A 95 -8.05 33.89 -17.13
N GLN A 96 -8.01 33.04 -18.11
CA GLN A 96 -7.71 33.39 -19.48
C GLN A 96 -8.76 34.34 -20.07
N GLN A 97 -10.04 34.13 -19.76
CA GLN A 97 -11.12 35.00 -20.22
C GLN A 97 -11.10 36.38 -19.52
N MET A 98 -10.74 36.39 -18.24
CA MET A 98 -10.76 37.62 -17.46
C MET A 98 -9.59 38.56 -17.73
N PHE A 99 -8.48 38.03 -18.21
CA PHE A 99 -7.24 38.80 -18.43
C PHE A 99 -6.79 38.85 -19.88
N VAL A 100 -7.71 38.74 -20.78
CA VAL A 100 -7.44 38.91 -22.23
C VAL A 100 -7.19 40.34 -22.60
#